data_2ffbb9f9d334de4c48a1791ce5507da5
#
_entry.id   2ffbb9f9d334de4c48a1791ce5507da5
#
_cell.length_a   1.000
_cell.length_b   1.000
_cell.length_c   1.000
_cell.angle_alpha   90.00
_cell.angle_beta   90.00
_cell.angle_gamma   90.00
#
_symmetry.space_group_name_H-M   'P 1'
#
loop_
_entity.id
_entity.type
_entity.pdbx_description
1 polymer ?
#
loop_
_entity_poly.entity_id
_entity_poly.type
_entity_poly.pdbx_seq_one_letter_code
_entity_poly.pdbx_strand_id
1 'polypeptide(L)'
;MFFKNDRDLDISRIARIRQLLDQQIAAGKKFTIADMERIQQDDFSLRAARDASLFKGWTAKDPNVEKARAMIDGWDRILTKDTVPGAIYVRWTTTDSGRRAATARGPERQALVEAGISEALARMAKDWGGDWSQWRYGRINESKLQHMFIDQFSLKPVERPGGFNDVNATGANFRRIIDFGDLDKTMATNAPGESGQPGSPYYGNLREKLADGVYFNLPFTRQAVDKIAAHKLTLSPK
;
A
#
# COMPACT_ATOMS: atom_id res chain seq x y z
N MET A 1 -4.52 0.17 26.68
CA MET A 1 -3.41 1.06 26.28
C MET A 1 -4.02 2.33 25.71
N PHE A 2 -3.99 3.43 26.44
CA PHE A 2 -4.58 4.71 26.01
C PHE A 2 -3.52 5.50 25.25
N PHE A 3 -3.81 5.84 24.00
CA PHE A 3 -2.92 6.67 23.18
C PHE A 3 -2.92 8.08 23.73
N LYS A 4 -1.75 8.60 24.06
CA LYS A 4 -1.56 9.82 24.83
C LYS A 4 -1.82 11.10 24.03
N ASN A 5 -1.87 11.06 22.68
CA ASN A 5 -2.14 12.22 21.83
C ASN A 5 -2.73 11.80 20.48
N ASP A 6 -3.97 12.19 20.20
CA ASP A 6 -4.61 12.02 18.89
C ASP A 6 -3.91 12.79 17.74
N ARG A 7 -2.97 13.69 18.07
CA ARG A 7 -2.27 14.52 17.09
C ARG A 7 -1.10 13.82 16.41
N ASP A 8 -0.54 12.78 17.04
CA ASP A 8 0.65 12.08 16.53
C ASP A 8 0.32 10.76 15.81
N LEU A 9 -0.95 10.35 15.84
CA LEU A 9 -1.40 9.13 15.19
C LEU A 9 -2.11 9.46 13.87
N ASP A 10 -1.57 8.95 12.77
CA ASP A 10 -2.32 8.94 11.51
C ASP A 10 -3.41 7.86 11.58
N ILE A 11 -4.64 8.30 11.84
CA ILE A 11 -5.84 7.44 11.91
C ILE A 11 -6.46 7.17 10.53
N SER A 12 -5.80 7.56 9.45
CA SER A 12 -6.33 7.47 8.07
C SER A 12 -6.82 6.08 7.74
N ARG A 13 -6.07 5.04 8.09
CA ARG A 13 -6.45 3.64 7.83
C ARG A 13 -7.77 3.27 8.51
N ILE A 14 -7.91 3.55 9.82
CA ILE A 14 -9.13 3.24 10.58
C ILE A 14 -10.31 4.02 10.02
N ALA A 15 -10.12 5.32 9.73
CA ALA A 15 -11.16 6.16 9.17
C ALA A 15 -11.63 5.65 7.80
N ARG A 16 -10.68 5.23 6.94
CA ARG A 16 -11.01 4.67 5.62
C ARG A 16 -11.74 3.34 5.72
N ILE A 17 -11.31 2.44 6.59
CA ILE A 17 -12.00 1.15 6.83
C ILE A 17 -13.45 1.42 7.27
N ARG A 18 -13.67 2.31 8.25
CA ARG A 18 -15.02 2.68 8.69
C ARG A 18 -15.85 3.23 7.53
N GLN A 19 -15.32 4.18 6.77
CA GLN A 19 -16.00 4.75 5.61
C GLN A 19 -16.49 3.66 4.64
N LEU A 20 -15.63 2.69 4.30
CA LEU A 20 -15.97 1.61 3.38
C LEU A 20 -17.03 0.68 3.95
N LEU A 21 -16.95 0.34 5.24
CA LEU A 21 -17.95 -0.48 5.93
C LEU A 21 -19.29 0.25 6.04
N ASP A 22 -19.28 1.50 6.50
CA ASP A 22 -20.50 2.31 6.69
C ASP A 22 -21.24 2.54 5.38
N GLN A 23 -20.53 2.77 4.27
CA GLN A 23 -21.13 2.90 2.94
C GLN A 23 -21.91 1.64 2.54
N GLN A 24 -21.39 0.45 2.79
CA GLN A 24 -22.05 -0.80 2.45
C GLN A 24 -23.21 -1.11 3.39
N ILE A 25 -23.05 -0.82 4.69
CA ILE A 25 -24.11 -0.95 5.69
C ILE A 25 -25.28 -0.01 5.34
N ALA A 26 -25.00 1.25 5.02
CA ALA A 26 -26.02 2.22 4.64
C ALA A 26 -26.77 1.83 3.35
N ALA A 27 -26.10 1.11 2.44
CA ALA A 27 -26.73 0.56 1.24
C ALA A 27 -27.55 -0.73 1.50
N GLY A 28 -27.65 -1.19 2.75
CA GLY A 28 -28.36 -2.42 3.13
C GLY A 28 -27.79 -3.71 2.55
N LYS A 29 -26.53 -3.69 2.11
CA LYS A 29 -25.88 -4.85 1.48
C LYS A 29 -25.18 -5.72 2.51
N LYS A 30 -25.34 -7.04 2.36
CA LYS A 30 -24.51 -8.01 3.10
C LYS A 30 -23.09 -8.04 2.53
N PHE A 31 -22.12 -8.26 3.40
CA PHE A 31 -20.72 -8.40 3.00
C PHE A 31 -20.47 -9.80 2.42
N THR A 32 -19.71 -9.83 1.34
CA THR A 32 -19.18 -11.05 0.72
C THR A 32 -17.66 -11.15 0.93
N ILE A 33 -17.08 -12.31 0.63
CA ILE A 33 -15.61 -12.48 0.61
C ILE A 33 -14.99 -11.46 -0.34
N ALA A 34 -15.53 -11.29 -1.55
CA ALA A 34 -15.03 -10.32 -2.52
C ALA A 34 -15.08 -8.86 -2.02
N ASP A 35 -16.08 -8.50 -1.22
CA ASP A 35 -16.13 -7.17 -0.58
C ASP A 35 -14.98 -7.00 0.42
N MET A 36 -14.67 -8.03 1.19
CA MET A 36 -13.57 -7.99 2.15
C MET A 36 -12.20 -7.96 1.44
N GLU A 37 -12.03 -8.69 0.34
CA GLU A 37 -10.84 -8.60 -0.51
C GLU A 37 -10.66 -7.17 -1.02
N ARG A 38 -11.70 -6.58 -1.59
CA ARG A 38 -11.69 -5.20 -2.10
C ARG A 38 -11.36 -4.19 -1.00
N ILE A 39 -11.90 -4.35 0.21
CA ILE A 39 -11.57 -3.48 1.35
C ILE A 39 -10.10 -3.63 1.74
N GLN A 40 -9.60 -4.86 1.85
CA GLN A 40 -8.19 -5.10 2.21
C GLN A 40 -7.21 -4.60 1.15
N GLN A 41 -7.64 -4.43 -0.11
CA GLN A 41 -6.87 -3.93 -1.25
C GLN A 41 -7.17 -2.46 -1.58
N ASP A 42 -7.82 -1.72 -0.69
CA ASP A 42 -8.11 -0.31 -0.93
C ASP A 42 -6.83 0.52 -0.86
N ASP A 43 -6.44 1.08 -2.02
CA ASP A 43 -5.24 1.88 -2.23
C ASP A 43 -5.50 3.39 -2.11
N PHE A 44 -6.70 3.79 -1.71
CA PHE A 44 -7.06 5.19 -1.57
C PHE A 44 -6.35 5.83 -0.38
N SER A 45 -5.55 6.86 -0.65
CA SER A 45 -4.85 7.61 0.38
C SER A 45 -5.74 8.71 0.97
N LEU A 46 -6.34 8.42 2.12
CA LEU A 46 -7.15 9.42 2.84
C LEU A 46 -6.29 10.61 3.30
N ARG A 47 -5.00 10.40 3.55
CA ARG A 47 -4.05 11.49 3.84
C ARG A 47 -3.92 12.42 2.65
N ALA A 48 -3.70 11.89 1.43
CA ALA A 48 -3.62 12.69 0.22
C ALA A 48 -4.92 13.45 -0.06
N ALA A 49 -6.07 12.84 0.24
CA ALA A 49 -7.36 13.51 0.12
C ALA A 49 -7.51 14.69 1.10
N ARG A 50 -7.02 14.58 2.32
CA ARG A 50 -6.98 15.70 3.30
C ARG A 50 -6.05 16.82 2.86
N ASP A 51 -4.91 16.47 2.25
CA ASP A 51 -3.91 17.43 1.79
C ASP A 51 -4.28 18.08 0.43
N ALA A 52 -5.33 17.61 -0.24
CA ALA A 52 -5.72 18.05 -1.60
C ALA A 52 -5.87 19.57 -1.74
N SER A 53 -6.39 20.24 -0.71
CA SER A 53 -6.56 21.70 -0.72
C SER A 53 -5.24 22.47 -0.80
N LEU A 54 -4.11 21.86 -0.44
CA LEU A 54 -2.79 22.48 -0.52
C LEU A 54 -2.31 22.73 -1.95
N PHE A 55 -2.85 21.99 -2.91
CA PHE A 55 -2.45 22.03 -4.32
C PHE A 55 -3.43 22.80 -5.20
N LYS A 56 -4.50 23.36 -4.62
CA LYS A 56 -5.59 24.06 -5.34
C LYS A 56 -5.47 25.58 -5.25
N GLY A 57 -5.97 26.25 -6.31
CA GLY A 57 -6.24 27.71 -6.29
C GLY A 57 -5.03 28.61 -6.44
N TRP A 58 -3.87 28.08 -6.86
CA TRP A 58 -2.66 28.83 -7.14
C TRP A 58 -1.87 28.22 -8.29
N THR A 59 -0.93 28.98 -8.83
CA THR A 59 -0.06 28.59 -9.94
C THR A 59 1.40 28.83 -9.56
N ALA A 60 2.28 27.86 -9.78
CA ALA A 60 3.71 28.00 -9.53
C ALA A 60 4.39 28.79 -10.66
N LYS A 61 5.48 29.50 -10.32
CA LYS A 61 6.28 30.23 -11.32
C LYS A 61 7.13 29.30 -12.19
N ASP A 62 7.67 28.24 -11.60
CA ASP A 62 8.45 27.23 -12.32
C ASP A 62 7.49 26.28 -13.08
N PRO A 63 7.67 26.12 -14.41
CA PRO A 63 6.78 25.30 -15.23
C PRO A 63 6.74 23.82 -14.81
N ASN A 64 7.86 23.25 -14.31
CA ASN A 64 7.90 21.87 -13.86
C ASN A 64 7.17 21.71 -12.53
N VAL A 65 7.33 22.67 -11.62
CA VAL A 65 6.61 22.69 -10.35
C VAL A 65 5.10 22.82 -10.60
N GLU A 66 4.69 23.70 -11.53
CA GLU A 66 3.29 23.85 -11.92
C GLU A 66 2.72 22.57 -12.55
N LYS A 67 3.46 21.95 -13.45
CA LYS A 67 3.07 20.65 -14.02
C LYS A 67 2.86 19.59 -12.92
N ALA A 68 3.77 19.49 -11.97
CA ALA A 68 3.67 18.55 -10.86
C ALA A 68 2.48 18.87 -9.95
N ARG A 69 2.29 20.15 -9.60
CA ARG A 69 1.15 20.64 -8.82
C ARG A 69 -0.18 20.26 -9.50
N ALA A 70 -0.31 20.55 -10.78
CA ALA A 70 -1.52 20.24 -11.54
C ALA A 70 -1.78 18.73 -11.63
N MET A 71 -0.73 17.91 -11.77
CA MET A 71 -0.86 16.46 -11.73
C MET A 71 -1.34 15.96 -10.36
N ILE A 72 -0.82 16.52 -9.26
CA ILE A 72 -1.28 16.17 -7.91
C ILE A 72 -2.71 16.63 -7.68
N ASP A 73 -3.08 17.83 -8.14
CA ASP A 73 -4.44 18.35 -7.98
C ASP A 73 -5.48 17.50 -8.74
N GLY A 74 -5.19 17.10 -9.97
CA GLY A 74 -6.06 16.25 -10.81
C GLY A 74 -6.04 14.76 -10.47
N TRP A 75 -5.19 14.31 -9.53
CA TRP A 75 -5.05 12.90 -9.17
C TRP A 75 -6.23 12.40 -8.33
N ASP A 76 -6.66 11.15 -8.56
CA ASP A 76 -7.76 10.46 -7.85
C ASP A 76 -7.44 10.00 -6.42
N ARG A 77 -6.20 10.16 -5.98
CA ARG A 77 -5.66 9.75 -4.66
C ARG A 77 -5.50 8.25 -4.49
N ILE A 78 -5.56 7.47 -5.58
CA ILE A 78 -5.32 6.02 -5.57
C ILE A 78 -3.83 5.76 -5.79
N LEU A 79 -3.19 5.12 -4.82
CA LEU A 79 -1.76 4.78 -4.86
C LEU A 79 -1.54 3.45 -5.59
N THR A 80 -1.87 3.43 -6.89
CA THR A 80 -1.49 2.31 -7.76
C THR A 80 0.01 2.26 -7.98
N LYS A 81 0.56 1.10 -8.36
CA LYS A 81 2.01 0.96 -8.66
C LYS A 81 2.51 1.95 -9.72
N ASP A 82 1.67 2.29 -10.69
CA ASP A 82 2.04 3.09 -11.86
C ASP A 82 1.72 4.59 -11.75
N THR A 83 1.08 5.03 -10.65
CA THR A 83 0.72 6.44 -10.50
C THR A 83 1.95 7.34 -10.37
N VAL A 84 2.11 8.27 -11.30
CA VAL A 84 3.15 9.31 -11.27
C VAL A 84 2.80 10.43 -10.29
N PRO A 85 1.58 11.03 -10.31
CA PRO A 85 1.22 12.06 -9.34
C PRO A 85 1.25 11.55 -7.90
N GLY A 86 0.88 10.29 -7.66
CA GLY A 86 1.01 9.66 -6.35
C GLY A 86 2.46 9.56 -5.89
N ALA A 87 3.38 9.20 -6.80
CA ALA A 87 4.81 9.18 -6.51
C ALA A 87 5.36 10.57 -6.13
N ILE A 88 4.99 11.60 -6.91
CA ILE A 88 5.40 12.98 -6.64
C ILE A 88 4.85 13.45 -5.28
N TYR A 89 3.57 13.18 -5.00
CA TYR A 89 2.96 13.50 -3.72
C TYR A 89 3.68 12.81 -2.55
N VAL A 90 3.94 11.52 -2.64
CA VAL A 90 4.62 10.78 -1.56
C VAL A 90 6.05 11.28 -1.37
N ARG A 91 6.78 11.60 -2.45
CA ARG A 91 8.10 12.24 -2.33
C ARG A 91 7.99 13.61 -1.68
N TRP A 92 7.01 14.44 -2.06
CA TRP A 92 6.73 15.72 -1.44
C TRP A 92 6.55 15.60 0.08
N THR A 93 5.77 14.63 0.57
CA THR A 93 5.54 14.43 2.02
C THR A 93 6.82 14.11 2.80
N THR A 94 7.88 13.69 2.13
CA THR A 94 9.17 13.32 2.74
C THR A 94 10.23 14.42 2.64
N THR A 95 9.97 15.52 1.92
CA THR A 95 10.85 16.68 1.85
C THR A 95 10.78 17.51 3.12
N ASP A 96 11.79 18.35 3.37
CA ASP A 96 11.76 19.23 4.54
C ASP A 96 10.68 20.30 4.42
N SER A 97 10.55 20.93 3.25
CA SER A 97 9.50 21.92 2.99
C SER A 97 8.11 21.30 3.02
N GLY A 98 7.91 20.10 2.47
CA GLY A 98 6.63 19.39 2.48
C GLY A 98 6.18 19.04 3.91
N ARG A 99 7.10 18.57 4.77
CA ARG A 99 6.79 18.31 6.20
C ARG A 99 6.39 19.59 6.93
N ARG A 100 7.08 20.70 6.69
CA ARG A 100 6.76 22.00 7.28
C ARG A 100 5.42 22.53 6.77
N ALA A 101 5.13 22.37 5.46
CA ALA A 101 3.86 22.78 4.85
C ALA A 101 2.64 22.12 5.48
N ALA A 102 2.77 20.87 5.96
CA ALA A 102 1.68 20.13 6.60
C ALA A 102 1.15 20.83 7.88
N THR A 103 2.02 21.54 8.60
CA THR A 103 1.68 22.24 9.85
C THR A 103 1.62 23.77 9.72
N ALA A 104 2.23 24.36 8.68
CA ALA A 104 2.24 25.79 8.42
C ALA A 104 0.83 26.33 8.13
N ARG A 105 0.63 27.63 8.39
CA ARG A 105 -0.62 28.36 8.15
C ARG A 105 -0.32 29.69 7.46
N GLY A 106 -1.33 30.25 6.79
CA GLY A 106 -1.22 31.56 6.13
C GLY A 106 -0.33 31.54 4.89
N PRO A 107 0.22 32.71 4.47
CA PRO A 107 0.94 32.88 3.19
C PRO A 107 2.19 32.01 3.06
N GLU A 108 2.90 31.73 4.15
CA GLU A 108 4.11 30.89 4.15
C GLU A 108 3.82 29.46 3.68
N ARG A 109 2.61 28.97 3.92
CA ARG A 109 2.24 27.59 3.60
C ARG A 109 2.36 27.28 2.12
N GLN A 110 1.87 28.17 1.24
CA GLN A 110 1.95 27.97 -0.20
C GLN A 110 3.41 27.93 -0.67
N ALA A 111 4.26 28.84 -0.18
CA ALA A 111 5.68 28.85 -0.52
C ALA A 111 6.38 27.55 -0.11
N LEU A 112 6.03 26.97 1.03
CA LEU A 112 6.53 25.70 1.49
C LEU A 112 6.03 24.53 0.65
N VAL A 113 4.78 24.56 0.16
CA VAL A 113 4.27 23.54 -0.76
C VAL A 113 5.04 23.58 -2.06
N GLU A 114 5.23 24.76 -2.64
CA GLU A 114 5.98 24.98 -3.89
C GLU A 114 7.44 24.52 -3.76
N ALA A 115 8.13 24.94 -2.71
CA ALA A 115 9.51 24.50 -2.42
C ALA A 115 9.61 22.98 -2.25
N GLY A 116 8.68 22.37 -1.52
CA GLY A 116 8.64 20.92 -1.33
C GLY A 116 8.41 20.14 -2.63
N ILE A 117 7.60 20.66 -3.57
CA ILE A 117 7.45 20.07 -4.90
C ILE A 117 8.78 20.14 -5.65
N SER A 118 9.45 21.29 -5.66
CA SER A 118 10.77 21.46 -6.29
C SER A 118 11.80 20.48 -5.73
N GLU A 119 11.88 20.34 -4.40
CA GLU A 119 12.75 19.37 -3.73
C GLU A 119 12.43 17.91 -4.16
N ALA A 120 11.14 17.57 -4.24
CA ALA A 120 10.70 16.25 -4.66
C ALA A 120 11.11 15.94 -6.10
N LEU A 121 10.89 16.90 -7.03
CA LEU A 121 11.26 16.76 -8.44
C LEU A 121 12.77 16.60 -8.61
N ALA A 122 13.57 17.42 -7.93
CA ALA A 122 15.04 17.33 -7.96
C ALA A 122 15.53 15.96 -7.49
N ARG A 123 14.94 15.44 -6.42
CA ARG A 123 15.29 14.11 -5.89
C ARG A 123 14.90 13.01 -6.86
N MET A 124 13.69 13.06 -7.44
CA MET A 124 13.22 12.05 -8.40
C MET A 124 14.05 12.08 -9.68
N ALA A 125 14.40 13.26 -10.19
CA ALA A 125 15.27 13.41 -11.35
C ALA A 125 16.67 12.83 -11.09
N LYS A 126 17.23 13.03 -9.89
CA LYS A 126 18.50 12.43 -9.46
C LYS A 126 18.42 10.91 -9.37
N ASP A 127 17.36 10.38 -8.78
CA ASP A 127 17.20 8.95 -8.53
C ASP A 127 16.84 8.17 -9.82
N TRP A 128 16.06 8.77 -10.73
CA TRP A 128 15.41 8.06 -11.85
C TRP A 128 15.53 8.74 -13.21
N GLY A 129 16.25 9.88 -13.32
CA GLY A 129 16.41 10.65 -14.55
C GLY A 129 15.23 11.57 -14.84
N GLY A 130 15.30 12.28 -15.98
CA GLY A 130 14.35 13.34 -16.37
C GLY A 130 13.04 12.86 -17.00
N ASP A 131 12.89 11.57 -17.29
CA ASP A 131 11.66 11.02 -17.87
C ASP A 131 10.62 10.76 -16.78
N TRP A 132 9.62 11.62 -16.70
CA TRP A 132 8.55 11.53 -15.69
C TRP A 132 7.68 10.28 -15.84
N SER A 133 7.62 9.66 -17.01
CA SER A 133 6.88 8.40 -17.19
C SER A 133 7.48 7.26 -16.37
N GLN A 134 8.76 7.38 -16.00
CA GLN A 134 9.48 6.41 -15.19
C GLN A 134 9.33 6.66 -13.67
N TRP A 135 8.67 7.75 -13.28
CA TRP A 135 8.49 8.13 -11.87
C TRP A 135 7.27 7.44 -11.26
N ARG A 136 7.22 6.13 -11.38
CA ARG A 136 6.12 5.31 -10.89
C ARG A 136 6.19 5.12 -9.38
N TYR A 137 5.02 5.14 -8.73
CA TYR A 137 4.92 4.98 -7.27
C TYR A 137 5.50 3.65 -6.76
N GLY A 138 5.31 2.55 -7.49
CA GLY A 138 5.83 1.23 -7.14
C GLY A 138 7.34 1.22 -6.86
N ARG A 139 8.12 2.08 -7.53
CA ARG A 139 9.56 2.24 -7.27
C ARG A 139 9.89 2.89 -5.92
N ILE A 140 8.92 3.57 -5.30
CA ILE A 140 9.05 4.09 -3.92
C ILE A 140 8.60 3.04 -2.92
N ASN A 141 7.56 2.29 -3.27
CA ASN A 141 6.85 1.38 -2.38
C ASN A 141 7.15 -0.08 -2.72
N GLU A 142 8.37 -0.51 -2.44
CA GLU A 142 8.82 -1.88 -2.66
C GLU A 142 8.77 -2.71 -1.38
N SER A 143 8.27 -3.94 -1.49
CA SER A 143 8.45 -4.98 -0.48
C SER A 143 9.82 -5.63 -0.66
N LYS A 144 10.72 -5.36 0.28
CA LYS A 144 12.08 -5.93 0.30
C LYS A 144 12.09 -7.15 1.20
N LEU A 145 12.36 -8.31 0.62
CA LEU A 145 12.42 -9.61 1.31
C LEU A 145 13.89 -10.05 1.36
N GLN A 146 14.63 -9.41 2.26
CA GLN A 146 16.05 -9.67 2.46
C GLN A 146 16.23 -10.88 3.39
N HIS A 147 17.13 -11.80 3.01
CA HIS A 147 17.53 -12.89 3.88
C HIS A 147 18.42 -12.35 5.01
N MET A 148 18.17 -12.78 6.25
CA MET A 148 18.77 -12.18 7.44
C MET A 148 20.30 -12.31 7.49
N PHE A 149 20.88 -13.37 6.91
CA PHE A 149 22.29 -13.68 7.03
C PHE A 149 23.02 -13.84 5.70
N ILE A 150 22.35 -14.13 4.59
CA ILE A 150 22.95 -14.51 3.32
C ILE A 150 22.23 -13.76 2.19
N ASP A 151 22.89 -12.72 1.67
CA ASP A 151 22.29 -11.84 0.65
C ASP A 151 21.89 -12.58 -0.64
N GLN A 152 22.61 -13.64 -1.02
CA GLN A 152 22.31 -14.45 -2.20
C GLN A 152 20.95 -15.15 -2.12
N PHE A 153 20.40 -15.32 -0.91
CA PHE A 153 19.09 -15.91 -0.68
C PHE A 153 17.99 -14.85 -0.58
N SER A 154 18.34 -13.57 -0.68
CA SER A 154 17.37 -12.49 -0.74
C SER A 154 16.53 -12.56 -2.02
N LEU A 155 15.24 -12.29 -1.89
CA LEU A 155 14.35 -12.22 -3.04
C LEU A 155 14.38 -10.83 -3.65
N LYS A 156 14.19 -10.75 -4.97
CA LYS A 156 14.07 -9.45 -5.65
C LYS A 156 12.91 -8.64 -5.05
N PRO A 157 13.08 -7.34 -4.86
CA PRO A 157 12.00 -6.47 -4.42
C PRO A 157 10.77 -6.57 -5.33
N VAL A 158 9.59 -6.39 -4.76
CA VAL A 158 8.33 -6.36 -5.50
C VAL A 158 7.63 -5.03 -5.26
N GLU A 159 7.33 -4.32 -6.33
CA GLU A 159 6.56 -3.07 -6.29
C GLU A 159 5.15 -3.33 -5.74
N ARG A 160 4.68 -2.47 -4.85
CA ARG A 160 3.38 -2.60 -4.20
C ARG A 160 2.53 -1.35 -4.36
N PRO A 161 1.21 -1.50 -4.54
CA PRO A 161 0.26 -0.41 -4.38
C PRO A 161 0.01 -0.11 -2.89
N GLY A 162 -0.81 0.92 -2.61
CA GLY A 162 -1.15 1.37 -1.27
C GLY A 162 0.00 2.02 -0.53
N GLY A 163 -0.15 2.31 0.75
CA GLY A 163 0.86 3.05 1.51
C GLY A 163 0.90 2.68 2.99
N PHE A 164 1.86 3.24 3.71
CA PHE A 164 2.08 2.92 5.12
C PHE A 164 0.82 3.14 5.98
N ASN A 165 0.05 4.20 5.70
CA ASN A 165 -1.14 4.57 6.46
C ASN A 165 -2.46 4.27 5.73
N ASP A 166 -2.42 3.60 4.59
CA ASP A 166 -3.60 3.21 3.82
C ASP A 166 -4.10 1.82 4.25
N VAL A 167 -5.28 1.42 3.80
CA VAL A 167 -5.85 0.11 4.15
C VAL A 167 -4.98 -0.99 3.57
N ASN A 168 -4.60 -0.88 2.28
CA ASN A 168 -3.60 -1.74 1.67
C ASN A 168 -2.20 -1.34 2.17
N ALA A 169 -1.88 -1.77 3.39
CA ALA A 169 -0.64 -1.36 4.06
C ALA A 169 0.59 -2.04 3.47
N THR A 170 1.64 -1.26 3.22
CA THR A 170 2.93 -1.74 2.72
C THR A 170 3.55 -2.84 3.58
N GLY A 171 3.39 -2.76 4.90
CA GLY A 171 3.96 -3.74 5.84
C GLY A 171 3.14 -5.02 6.01
N ALA A 172 1.98 -5.15 5.34
CA ALA A 172 1.18 -6.36 5.43
C ALA A 172 1.84 -7.49 4.64
N ASN A 173 2.07 -8.64 5.29
CA ASN A 173 2.66 -9.84 4.69
C ASN A 173 1.78 -11.08 4.82
N PHE A 174 0.69 -10.98 5.57
CA PHE A 174 -0.35 -12.00 5.64
C PHE A 174 -1.73 -11.35 5.76
N ARG A 175 -2.70 -11.79 4.95
CA ARG A 175 -4.10 -11.38 5.01
C ARG A 175 -4.99 -12.60 4.95
N ARG A 176 -6.11 -12.55 5.66
CA ARG A 176 -7.08 -13.64 5.71
C ARG A 176 -8.50 -13.09 5.79
N ILE A 177 -9.42 -13.79 5.13
CA ILE A 177 -10.85 -13.53 5.18
C ILE A 177 -11.51 -14.84 5.58
N ILE A 178 -12.12 -14.89 6.75
CA ILE A 178 -12.74 -16.09 7.30
C ILE A 178 -14.24 -16.00 7.07
N ASP A 179 -14.80 -16.99 6.38
CA ASP A 179 -16.24 -17.19 6.29
C ASP A 179 -16.69 -18.10 7.44
N PHE A 180 -17.34 -17.53 8.45
CA PHE A 180 -17.85 -18.31 9.60
C PHE A 180 -19.08 -19.17 9.25
N GLY A 181 -19.74 -18.95 8.11
CA GLY A 181 -20.79 -19.81 7.60
C GLY A 181 -20.27 -21.06 6.89
N ASP A 182 -19.04 -20.96 6.33
CA ASP A 182 -18.37 -22.06 5.66
C ASP A 182 -16.85 -21.86 5.70
N LEU A 183 -16.20 -22.44 6.71
CA LEU A 183 -14.77 -22.26 6.93
C LEU A 183 -13.89 -22.72 5.76
N ASP A 184 -14.39 -23.62 4.92
CA ASP A 184 -13.67 -24.08 3.73
C ASP A 184 -13.62 -23.05 2.60
N LYS A 185 -14.41 -21.96 2.69
CA LYS A 185 -14.34 -20.80 1.82
C LYS A 185 -13.37 -19.72 2.28
N THR A 186 -12.66 -19.95 3.39
CA THR A 186 -11.63 -19.01 3.87
C THR A 186 -10.62 -18.73 2.78
N MET A 187 -10.31 -17.44 2.58
CA MET A 187 -9.32 -16.97 1.62
C MET A 187 -8.12 -16.36 2.34
N ALA A 188 -6.95 -16.52 1.78
CA ALA A 188 -5.72 -15.95 2.32
C ALA A 188 -4.78 -15.46 1.21
N THR A 189 -3.87 -14.57 1.57
CA THR A 189 -2.69 -14.24 0.77
C THR A 189 -1.51 -14.01 1.71
N ASN A 190 -0.30 -14.39 1.27
CA ASN A 190 0.89 -14.42 2.12
C ASN A 190 2.15 -14.09 1.30
N ALA A 191 3.24 -13.77 1.98
CA ALA A 191 4.57 -13.62 1.39
C ALA A 191 5.64 -14.01 2.42
N PRO A 192 6.82 -14.45 1.94
CA PRO A 192 7.22 -14.65 0.53
C PRO A 192 6.76 -15.97 -0.07
N GLY A 193 6.59 -16.99 0.71
CA GLY A 193 6.21 -18.36 0.39
C GLY A 193 6.25 -19.22 1.65
N GLU A 194 5.96 -20.51 1.53
CA GLU A 194 5.81 -21.42 2.68
C GLU A 194 7.06 -22.29 2.93
N SER A 195 8.14 -22.12 2.15
CA SER A 195 9.39 -22.86 2.33
C SER A 195 10.51 -21.96 2.84
N GLY A 196 11.25 -22.42 3.83
CA GLY A 196 12.52 -21.82 4.28
C GLY A 196 13.73 -22.21 3.43
N GLN A 197 13.56 -23.05 2.39
CA GLN A 197 14.64 -23.55 1.54
C GLN A 197 14.77 -22.67 0.28
N PRO A 198 15.88 -21.94 0.06
CA PRO A 198 16.05 -21.05 -1.08
C PRO A 198 15.94 -21.73 -2.46
N GLY A 199 16.24 -23.02 -2.55
CA GLY A 199 16.10 -23.80 -3.81
C GLY A 199 14.69 -24.36 -4.04
N SER A 200 13.76 -24.18 -3.12
CA SER A 200 12.38 -24.65 -3.26
C SER A 200 11.55 -23.74 -4.17
N PRO A 201 10.67 -24.28 -5.02
CA PRO A 201 9.70 -23.49 -5.77
C PRO A 201 8.73 -22.72 -4.87
N TYR A 202 8.62 -23.08 -3.59
CA TYR A 202 7.75 -22.43 -2.60
C TYR A 202 8.48 -21.39 -1.74
N TYR A 203 9.73 -21.06 -2.03
CA TYR A 203 10.51 -20.08 -1.25
C TYR A 203 10.02 -18.65 -1.45
N GLY A 204 9.60 -18.28 -2.67
CA GLY A 204 9.19 -16.90 -2.98
C GLY A 204 7.98 -16.78 -3.90
N ASN A 205 7.22 -17.87 -4.10
CA ASN A 205 6.14 -17.96 -5.09
C ASN A 205 4.89 -17.13 -4.75
N LEU A 206 4.75 -16.65 -3.52
CA LEU A 206 3.58 -15.88 -3.06
C LEU A 206 3.83 -14.37 -3.00
N ARG A 207 5.07 -13.90 -3.13
CA ARG A 207 5.41 -12.49 -2.97
C ARG A 207 4.67 -11.56 -3.94
N GLU A 208 4.61 -11.92 -5.22
CA GLU A 208 3.90 -11.15 -6.26
C GLU A 208 2.40 -11.26 -6.07
N LYS A 209 1.90 -12.43 -5.69
CA LYS A 209 0.48 -12.64 -5.40
C LYS A 209 -0.01 -11.72 -4.28
N LEU A 210 0.74 -11.59 -3.17
CA LEU A 210 0.41 -10.66 -2.11
C LEU A 210 0.42 -9.21 -2.61
N ALA A 211 1.43 -8.82 -3.42
CA ALA A 211 1.56 -7.47 -3.96
C ALA A 211 0.42 -7.11 -4.91
N ASP A 212 -0.07 -8.08 -5.68
CA ASP A 212 -1.17 -7.92 -6.64
C ASP A 212 -2.55 -8.21 -6.04
N GLY A 213 -2.62 -8.49 -4.74
CA GLY A 213 -3.88 -8.76 -4.07
C GLY A 213 -4.56 -10.07 -4.48
N VAL A 214 -3.78 -11.05 -4.92
CA VAL A 214 -4.29 -12.36 -5.32
C VAL A 214 -4.42 -13.26 -4.10
N TYR A 215 -5.64 -13.67 -3.81
CA TYR A 215 -5.96 -14.58 -2.71
C TYR A 215 -6.05 -16.03 -3.22
N PHE A 216 -5.77 -16.98 -2.33
CA PHE A 216 -5.95 -18.40 -2.54
C PHE A 216 -6.87 -18.97 -1.48
N ASN A 217 -7.56 -20.06 -1.81
CA ASN A 217 -8.41 -20.76 -0.85
C ASN A 217 -7.57 -21.43 0.23
N LEU A 218 -7.95 -21.24 1.49
CA LEU A 218 -7.35 -21.84 2.68
C LEU A 218 -8.37 -22.72 3.38
N PRO A 219 -8.57 -23.98 2.93
CA PRO A 219 -9.58 -24.88 3.48
C PRO A 219 -9.27 -25.27 4.92
N PHE A 220 -10.32 -25.51 5.70
CA PHE A 220 -10.23 -25.81 7.14
C PHE A 220 -10.51 -27.28 7.45
N THR A 221 -11.56 -27.87 6.84
CA THR A 221 -11.96 -29.24 7.17
C THR A 221 -10.96 -30.27 6.61
N ARG A 222 -10.82 -31.38 7.32
CA ARG A 222 -10.01 -32.51 6.86
C ARG A 222 -10.34 -32.92 5.44
N GLN A 223 -11.65 -33.01 5.15
CA GLN A 223 -12.14 -33.43 3.82
C GLN A 223 -11.72 -32.44 2.72
N ALA A 224 -11.81 -31.15 2.96
CA ALA A 224 -11.43 -30.11 1.98
C ALA A 224 -9.90 -30.07 1.81
N VAL A 225 -9.13 -30.18 2.89
CA VAL A 225 -7.66 -30.27 2.84
C VAL A 225 -7.21 -31.50 2.06
N ASP A 226 -7.82 -32.66 2.32
CA ASP A 226 -7.50 -33.92 1.63
C ASP A 226 -7.73 -33.85 0.11
N LYS A 227 -8.69 -33.02 -0.36
CA LYS A 227 -8.97 -32.82 -1.79
C LYS A 227 -7.87 -32.06 -2.52
N ILE A 228 -7.18 -31.14 -1.83
CA ILE A 228 -6.13 -30.30 -2.44
C ILE A 228 -4.71 -30.76 -2.11
N ALA A 229 -4.55 -31.70 -1.19
CA ALA A 229 -3.24 -32.21 -0.77
C ALA A 229 -2.57 -33.00 -1.90
N ALA A 230 -1.47 -32.45 -2.45
CA ALA A 230 -0.65 -33.13 -3.44
C ALA A 230 0.17 -34.30 -2.83
N HIS A 231 0.56 -34.16 -1.54
CA HIS A 231 1.34 -35.15 -0.81
C HIS A 231 0.83 -35.30 0.62
N LYS A 232 0.94 -36.49 1.18
CA LYS A 232 0.57 -36.78 2.57
C LYS A 232 1.72 -37.48 3.28
N LEU A 233 2.03 -37.04 4.47
CA LEU A 233 2.99 -37.67 5.36
C LEU A 233 2.30 -38.09 6.66
N THR A 234 2.45 -39.34 7.05
CA THR A 234 1.98 -39.83 8.34
C THR A 234 3.15 -40.02 9.26
N LEU A 235 3.14 -39.34 10.40
CA LEU A 235 4.12 -39.49 11.47
C LEU A 235 3.51 -40.37 12.56
N SER A 236 4.18 -41.47 12.89
CA SER A 236 3.78 -42.37 13.98
C SER A 236 4.80 -42.25 15.11
N PRO A 237 4.38 -42.14 16.38
CA PRO A 237 5.30 -42.21 17.49
C PRO A 237 5.99 -43.58 17.51
N LYS A 238 7.28 -43.61 17.88
CA LYS A 238 8.02 -44.83 18.11
C LYS A 238 7.62 -45.43 19.44
#